data_56077a0092efeec4d8d5b10a46cd0a67
#
_entry.id   56077a0092efeec4d8d5b10a46cd0a67
#
_cell.length_a   1.000
_cell.length_b   1.000
_cell.length_c   1.000
_cell.angle_alpha   90.00
_cell.angle_beta   90.00
_cell.angle_gamma   90.00
#
_symmetry.space_group_name_H-M   'P 1'
#
loop_
_entity.id
_entity.type
_entity.pdbx_description
1 polymer ?
#
loop_
_entity_poly.entity_id
_entity_poly.type
_entity_poly.pdbx_seq_one_letter_code
_entity_poly.pdbx_strand_id
1 'polypeptide(L)'
;MTQHTSVGLYLSNSSNKNLILEQIMNNHFLREYIDLSVLQGTLHSAITINRFVDDELRHDRYLIQTAENSSLGSMSSGQQKKALLDYLIAQIPQYMILDDVYSNIDKATQESITATLGQLAETSLLIQIFFRKRDMLPCIGKVYSVDENNVIVNEQVAEAFQQSGAEAEKPMHRFRLPKQYDQNHIDINPLVQLNNVSVNYGEKKVLNKVNWTIKSGEFWQLVGPNGSGKSTILSLITGDNPRGYGQDMILFGRKKGSGESIWDIKRQIGYFTPSMIEQFTHDDTVENMIVSGLMDSIGLYSKPSDMQKDIAKSWIEMLGASYRNKSFQRLSIGQQRMVMVARAMVKHPPLLILDEPTIELDDENSSLFIEMVNAIALEKKIAILYVSHRDEHDLLPDMIFELVPGSEGSEGKLSKP
;
A
#
# COMPACT_ATOMS: atom_id res chain seq x y z
N MET A 1 6.66 -4.97 40.91
CA MET A 1 6.16 -4.58 39.60
C MET A 1 6.11 -5.83 38.79
N THR A 2 4.93 -6.37 38.49
CA THR A 2 4.76 -7.49 37.58
C THR A 2 5.17 -7.01 36.18
N GLN A 3 6.25 -7.55 35.66
CA GLN A 3 6.70 -7.31 34.29
C GLN A 3 5.60 -7.85 33.36
N HIS A 4 4.74 -6.97 32.86
CA HIS A 4 3.74 -7.35 31.86
C HIS A 4 4.46 -7.60 30.56
N THR A 5 4.43 -8.84 30.08
CA THR A 5 4.98 -9.21 28.78
C THR A 5 4.09 -8.61 27.68
N SER A 6 4.63 -7.72 26.87
CA SER A 6 3.93 -7.16 25.71
C SER A 6 3.51 -8.25 24.73
N VAL A 7 2.33 -8.11 24.13
CA VAL A 7 1.72 -9.16 23.31
C VAL A 7 1.42 -8.68 21.89
N GLY A 8 1.50 -9.60 20.95
CA GLY A 8 1.16 -9.40 19.55
C GLY A 8 -0.09 -10.16 19.15
N LEU A 9 -0.97 -9.53 18.39
CA LEU A 9 -2.10 -10.17 17.72
C LEU A 9 -1.81 -10.24 16.23
N TYR A 10 -1.51 -11.44 15.74
CA TYR A 10 -1.28 -11.69 14.32
C TYR A 10 -2.60 -12.02 13.63
N LEU A 11 -3.02 -11.15 12.73
CA LEU A 11 -4.28 -11.25 12.01
C LEU A 11 -4.07 -11.65 10.55
N SER A 12 -5.04 -12.37 9.98
CA SER A 12 -5.17 -12.53 8.53
C SER A 12 -6.05 -11.43 7.93
N ASN A 13 -5.98 -11.22 6.61
CA ASN A 13 -6.87 -10.26 5.93
C ASN A 13 -8.36 -10.69 5.91
N SER A 14 -8.67 -11.90 6.33
CA SER A 14 -10.05 -12.38 6.53
C SER A 14 -10.60 -12.05 7.91
N SER A 15 -9.77 -11.68 8.89
CA SER A 15 -10.19 -11.30 10.24
C SER A 15 -10.80 -9.89 10.24
N ASN A 16 -11.79 -9.67 11.12
CA ASN A 16 -12.40 -8.34 11.30
C ASN A 16 -11.65 -7.53 12.36
N LYS A 17 -10.62 -6.78 11.92
CA LYS A 17 -9.77 -5.95 12.80
C LYS A 17 -10.58 -4.98 13.67
N ASN A 18 -11.57 -4.30 13.11
CA ASN A 18 -12.34 -3.29 13.84
C ASN A 18 -13.15 -3.91 15.00
N LEU A 19 -13.74 -5.08 14.76
CA LEU A 19 -14.44 -5.83 15.80
C LEU A 19 -13.48 -6.29 16.91
N ILE A 20 -12.30 -6.77 16.54
CA ILE A 20 -11.26 -7.17 17.50
C ILE A 20 -10.80 -5.97 18.34
N LEU A 21 -10.54 -4.82 17.72
CA LEU A 21 -10.19 -3.58 18.42
C LEU A 21 -11.28 -3.19 19.44
N GLU A 22 -12.54 -3.18 19.02
CA GLU A 22 -13.68 -2.88 19.90
C GLU A 22 -13.75 -3.85 21.07
N GLN A 23 -13.59 -5.15 20.83
CA GLN A 23 -13.61 -6.17 21.86
C GLN A 23 -12.44 -6.07 22.83
N ILE A 24 -11.23 -5.65 22.37
CA ILE A 24 -10.08 -5.41 23.25
C ILE A 24 -10.37 -4.19 24.15
N MET A 25 -10.85 -3.09 23.58
CA MET A 25 -11.19 -1.87 24.31
C MET A 25 -12.28 -2.11 25.36
N ASN A 26 -13.21 -3.04 25.12
CA ASN A 26 -14.24 -3.45 26.04
C ASN A 26 -13.81 -4.58 27.01
N ASN A 27 -12.51 -4.92 27.04
CA ASN A 27 -11.91 -5.97 27.86
C ASN A 27 -12.59 -7.36 27.67
N HIS A 28 -13.02 -7.68 26.45
CA HIS A 28 -13.62 -8.99 26.15
C HIS A 28 -12.65 -9.94 25.46
N PHE A 29 -11.94 -9.49 24.42
CA PHE A 29 -11.16 -10.35 23.53
C PHE A 29 -9.96 -11.02 24.20
N LEU A 30 -9.23 -10.28 25.04
CA LEU A 30 -8.02 -10.76 25.72
C LEU A 30 -8.25 -11.13 27.18
N ARG A 31 -9.48 -11.10 27.68
CA ARG A 31 -9.78 -11.22 29.12
C ARG A 31 -9.27 -12.50 29.76
N GLU A 32 -9.24 -13.60 29.02
CA GLU A 32 -8.71 -14.88 29.53
C GLU A 32 -7.17 -14.90 29.64
N TYR A 33 -6.49 -13.99 28.94
CA TYR A 33 -5.03 -13.90 28.87
C TYR A 33 -4.51 -12.69 29.64
N ILE A 34 -5.21 -11.55 29.57
CA ILE A 34 -4.82 -10.26 30.16
C ILE A 34 -6.09 -9.53 30.61
N ASP A 35 -6.16 -9.19 31.88
CA ASP A 35 -7.27 -8.36 32.40
C ASP A 35 -6.93 -6.87 32.29
N LEU A 36 -7.56 -6.19 31.35
CA LEU A 36 -7.41 -4.76 31.09
C LEU A 36 -8.42 -3.89 31.87
N SER A 37 -9.37 -4.49 32.59
CA SER A 37 -10.51 -3.77 33.21
C SER A 37 -10.12 -2.71 34.25
N VAL A 38 -8.98 -2.90 34.88
CA VAL A 38 -8.46 -2.00 35.94
C VAL A 38 -7.32 -1.10 35.42
N LEU A 39 -6.94 -1.21 34.16
CA LEU A 39 -5.82 -0.49 33.57
C LEU A 39 -6.32 0.69 32.72
N GLN A 40 -5.61 1.82 32.80
CA GLN A 40 -5.82 2.95 31.88
C GLN A 40 -5.02 2.73 30.61
N GLY A 41 -5.73 2.67 29.48
CA GLY A 41 -5.13 2.40 28.18
C GLY A 41 -5.40 3.46 27.13
N THR A 42 -4.58 3.43 26.09
CA THR A 42 -4.68 4.31 24.92
C THR A 42 -4.64 3.49 23.63
N LEU A 43 -5.20 4.07 22.55
CA LEU A 43 -5.22 3.47 21.22
C LEU A 43 -4.43 4.33 20.24
N HIS A 44 -3.33 3.80 19.74
CA HIS A 44 -2.60 4.36 18.61
C HIS A 44 -3.10 3.71 17.32
N SER A 45 -3.92 4.43 16.55
CA SER A 45 -4.52 3.93 15.30
C SER A 45 -4.88 5.08 14.35
N ALA A 46 -5.16 4.74 13.08
CA ALA A 46 -5.71 5.68 12.11
C ALA A 46 -7.08 6.25 12.56
N ILE A 47 -7.89 5.46 13.25
CA ILE A 47 -9.20 5.90 13.80
C ILE A 47 -8.98 7.04 14.80
N THR A 48 -7.98 6.91 15.67
CA THR A 48 -7.63 7.95 16.66
C THR A 48 -7.10 9.21 15.97
N ILE A 49 -6.24 9.08 14.96
CA ILE A 49 -5.75 10.21 14.16
C ILE A 49 -6.92 10.96 13.52
N ASN A 50 -7.81 10.24 12.84
CA ASN A 50 -8.97 10.85 12.16
C ASN A 50 -9.88 11.60 13.14
N ARG A 51 -10.07 11.07 14.36
CA ARG A 51 -10.83 11.75 15.40
C ARG A 51 -10.19 13.08 15.80
N PHE A 52 -8.87 13.13 16.00
CA PHE A 52 -8.17 14.38 16.32
C PHE A 52 -8.20 15.39 15.18
N VAL A 53 -8.05 14.93 13.92
CA VAL A 53 -8.19 15.77 12.72
C VAL A 53 -9.61 16.34 12.62
N ASP A 54 -10.64 15.53 12.88
CA ASP A 54 -12.04 15.98 12.91
C ASP A 54 -12.28 17.02 14.02
N ASP A 55 -11.69 16.84 15.20
CA ASP A 55 -11.79 17.79 16.31
C ASP A 55 -11.11 19.12 15.95
N GLU A 56 -9.96 19.10 15.25
CA GLU A 56 -9.32 20.30 14.73
C GLU A 56 -10.24 21.04 13.72
N LEU A 57 -10.82 20.30 12.75
CA LEU A 57 -11.60 20.88 11.68
C LEU A 57 -12.98 21.41 12.13
N ARG A 58 -13.66 20.71 13.06
CA ARG A 58 -15.03 21.04 13.47
C ARG A 58 -15.10 21.92 14.70
N HIS A 59 -14.10 21.84 15.58
CA HIS A 59 -14.15 22.46 16.91
C HIS A 59 -12.98 23.39 17.18
N ASP A 60 -12.07 23.57 16.20
CA ASP A 60 -10.85 24.39 16.35
C ASP A 60 -10.02 24.02 17.60
N ARG A 61 -9.98 22.69 17.92
CA ARG A 61 -9.29 22.14 19.08
C ARG A 61 -8.01 21.43 18.66
N TYR A 62 -6.89 22.06 18.94
CA TYR A 62 -5.54 21.56 18.67
C TYR A 62 -4.98 20.88 19.92
N LEU A 63 -5.37 19.61 20.18
CA LEU A 63 -4.94 18.87 21.35
C LEU A 63 -3.52 18.33 21.22
N ILE A 64 -3.12 17.97 20.01
CA ILE A 64 -1.76 17.50 19.71
C ILE A 64 -0.93 18.71 19.29
N GLN A 65 -0.06 19.17 20.20
CA GLN A 65 0.86 20.26 19.93
C GLN A 65 2.06 19.73 19.13
N THR A 66 2.28 20.28 17.95
CA THR A 66 3.42 19.96 17.11
C THR A 66 4.51 21.01 17.24
N ALA A 67 5.76 20.63 17.01
CA ALA A 67 6.92 21.54 17.13
C ALA A 67 6.80 22.82 16.25
N GLU A 68 6.00 22.77 15.18
CA GLU A 68 5.80 23.85 14.21
C GLU A 68 4.42 24.51 14.34
N ASN A 69 3.64 24.23 15.39
CA ASN A 69 2.23 24.67 15.53
C ASN A 69 1.38 24.37 14.27
N SER A 70 1.73 23.33 13.52
CA SER A 70 1.00 22.91 12.34
C SER A 70 -0.16 21.99 12.72
N SER A 71 -1.28 22.09 12.00
CA SER A 71 -2.43 21.20 12.15
C SER A 71 -2.03 19.74 11.85
N LEU A 72 -2.53 18.80 12.65
CA LEU A 72 -2.33 17.36 12.43
C LEU A 72 -2.78 16.95 11.02
N GLY A 73 -3.90 17.52 10.55
CA GLY A 73 -4.44 17.27 9.20
C GLY A 73 -3.52 17.71 8.05
N SER A 74 -2.57 18.64 8.30
CA SER A 74 -1.62 19.11 7.29
C SER A 74 -0.33 18.27 7.20
N MET A 75 -0.13 17.33 8.13
CA MET A 75 1.06 16.52 8.23
C MET A 75 1.04 15.30 7.32
N SER A 76 2.21 14.78 6.98
CA SER A 76 2.32 13.45 6.36
C SER A 76 1.85 12.35 7.31
N SER A 77 1.41 11.20 6.77
CA SER A 77 0.93 10.06 7.58
C SER A 77 1.93 9.60 8.64
N GLY A 78 3.23 9.58 8.31
CA GLY A 78 4.29 9.25 9.28
C GLY A 78 4.43 10.29 10.39
N GLN A 79 4.34 11.59 10.04
CA GLN A 79 4.36 12.67 11.03
C GLN A 79 3.14 12.64 11.94
N GLN A 80 1.95 12.36 11.40
CA GLN A 80 0.71 12.19 12.17
C GLN A 80 0.84 11.05 13.18
N LYS A 81 1.34 9.88 12.76
CA LYS A 81 1.54 8.71 13.62
C LYS A 81 2.53 9.02 14.74
N LYS A 82 3.64 9.68 14.42
CA LYS A 82 4.64 10.07 15.43
C LYS A 82 4.07 11.08 16.42
N ALA A 83 3.40 12.13 15.95
CA ALA A 83 2.79 13.14 16.81
C ALA A 83 1.72 12.54 17.73
N LEU A 84 0.88 11.62 17.22
CA LEU A 84 -0.07 10.88 18.06
C LEU A 84 0.66 10.01 19.09
N LEU A 85 1.71 9.29 18.71
CA LEU A 85 2.48 8.46 19.63
C LEU A 85 3.07 9.28 20.77
N ASP A 86 3.74 10.39 20.45
CA ASP A 86 4.33 11.30 21.44
C ASP A 86 3.26 11.84 22.41
N TYR A 87 2.10 12.23 21.89
CA TYR A 87 0.96 12.69 22.67
C TYR A 87 0.42 11.61 23.64
N LEU A 88 0.28 10.37 23.14
CA LEU A 88 -0.24 9.27 23.95
C LEU A 88 0.76 8.81 25.03
N ILE A 89 2.05 8.81 24.75
CA ILE A 89 3.11 8.49 25.71
C ILE A 89 3.14 9.51 26.86
N ALA A 90 2.95 10.79 26.55
CA ALA A 90 2.89 11.85 27.56
C ALA A 90 1.76 11.65 28.61
N GLN A 91 0.76 10.83 28.30
CA GLN A 91 -0.32 10.47 29.24
C GLN A 91 0.05 9.33 30.20
N ILE A 92 1.25 8.75 30.06
CA ILE A 92 1.78 7.65 30.89
C ILE A 92 0.77 6.48 30.96
N PRO A 93 0.40 5.87 29.81
CA PRO A 93 -0.60 4.83 29.77
C PRO A 93 -0.08 3.54 30.43
N GLN A 94 -0.95 2.83 31.15
CA GLN A 94 -0.60 1.53 31.72
C GLN A 94 -0.59 0.44 30.63
N TYR A 95 -1.42 0.61 29.58
CA TYR A 95 -1.30 -0.17 28.35
C TYR A 95 -1.56 0.68 27.11
N MET A 96 -1.03 0.25 25.98
CA MET A 96 -1.25 0.90 24.69
C MET A 96 -1.56 -0.16 23.63
N ILE A 97 -2.68 0.02 22.92
CA ILE A 97 -3.03 -0.76 21.74
C ILE A 97 -2.40 -0.08 20.53
N LEU A 98 -1.66 -0.84 19.74
CA LEU A 98 -0.92 -0.40 18.56
C LEU A 98 -1.52 -1.05 17.33
N ASP A 99 -2.29 -0.28 16.55
CA ASP A 99 -2.91 -0.73 15.32
C ASP A 99 -2.07 -0.27 14.12
N ASP A 100 -1.47 -1.24 13.43
CA ASP A 100 -0.71 -1.04 12.18
C ASP A 100 0.28 0.13 12.24
N VAL A 101 1.23 0.01 13.15
CA VAL A 101 2.19 1.08 13.47
C VAL A 101 3.05 1.46 12.27
N TYR A 102 3.40 0.50 11.41
CA TYR A 102 4.40 0.65 10.35
C TYR A 102 3.85 0.97 8.96
N SER A 103 2.53 1.04 8.78
CA SER A 103 1.98 1.38 7.47
C SER A 103 2.27 2.83 7.09
N ASN A 104 2.55 3.06 5.82
CA ASN A 104 2.77 4.38 5.24
C ASN A 104 3.88 5.23 5.90
N ILE A 105 4.88 4.59 6.50
CA ILE A 105 6.05 5.28 7.07
C ILE A 105 7.35 4.77 6.45
N ASP A 106 8.31 5.67 6.31
CA ASP A 106 9.64 5.33 5.80
C ASP A 106 10.50 4.64 6.88
N LYS A 107 11.61 4.04 6.45
CA LYS A 107 12.51 3.25 7.30
C LYS A 107 13.06 4.05 8.49
N ALA A 108 13.44 5.31 8.28
CA ALA A 108 13.97 6.14 9.35
C ALA A 108 12.93 6.44 10.43
N THR A 109 11.69 6.74 10.01
CA THR A 109 10.55 6.93 10.94
C THR A 109 10.21 5.61 11.65
N GLN A 110 10.25 4.47 10.95
CA GLN A 110 10.04 3.16 11.54
C GLN A 110 11.05 2.86 12.65
N GLU A 111 12.34 3.08 12.40
CA GLU A 111 13.40 2.89 13.40
C GLU A 111 13.18 3.78 14.62
N SER A 112 12.83 5.05 14.42
CA SER A 112 12.53 6.00 15.52
C SER A 112 11.33 5.54 16.37
N ILE A 113 10.22 5.13 15.75
CA ILE A 113 9.03 4.62 16.44
C ILE A 113 9.35 3.33 17.19
N THR A 114 10.11 2.42 16.59
CA THR A 114 10.52 1.15 17.20
C THR A 114 11.33 1.39 18.49
N ALA A 115 12.30 2.31 18.44
CA ALA A 115 13.09 2.66 19.60
C ALA A 115 12.23 3.26 20.74
N THR A 116 11.31 4.17 20.39
CA THR A 116 10.39 4.81 21.35
C THR A 116 9.45 3.78 22.02
N LEU A 117 8.88 2.86 21.22
CA LEU A 117 8.00 1.80 21.72
C LEU A 117 8.76 0.77 22.56
N GLY A 118 10.03 0.48 22.23
CA GLY A 118 10.89 -0.36 23.05
C GLY A 118 11.10 0.21 24.45
N GLN A 119 11.33 1.53 24.57
CA GLN A 119 11.42 2.19 25.87
C GLN A 119 10.09 2.19 26.63
N LEU A 120 8.97 2.43 25.93
CA LEU A 120 7.65 2.41 26.54
C LEU A 120 7.29 1.01 27.09
N ALA A 121 7.72 -0.06 26.43
CA ALA A 121 7.46 -1.44 26.85
C ALA A 121 8.08 -1.81 28.21
N GLU A 122 9.04 -1.02 28.71
CA GLU A 122 9.61 -1.21 30.05
C GLU A 122 8.64 -0.82 31.18
N THR A 123 7.70 0.08 30.89
CA THR A 123 6.78 0.65 31.89
C THR A 123 5.30 0.44 31.56
N SER A 124 4.97 0.11 30.34
CA SER A 124 3.60 -0.05 29.83
C SER A 124 3.44 -1.38 29.10
N LEU A 125 2.28 -1.98 29.19
CA LEU A 125 1.92 -3.16 28.40
C LEU A 125 1.60 -2.73 26.97
N LEU A 126 2.30 -3.26 25.97
CA LEU A 126 1.98 -3.04 24.56
C LEU A 126 1.16 -4.21 24.00
N ILE A 127 0.08 -3.88 23.29
CA ILE A 127 -0.76 -4.82 22.56
C ILE A 127 -0.69 -4.43 21.10
N GLN A 128 0.15 -5.12 20.32
CA GLN A 128 0.34 -4.83 18.91
C GLN A 128 -0.58 -5.68 18.04
N ILE A 129 -1.30 -5.05 17.11
CA ILE A 129 -2.04 -5.71 16.04
C ILE A 129 -1.25 -5.56 14.75
N PHE A 130 -0.97 -6.67 14.07
CA PHE A 130 -0.19 -6.69 12.85
C PHE A 130 -0.61 -7.84 11.92
N PHE A 131 -0.32 -7.66 10.61
CA PHE A 131 -0.68 -8.60 9.55
C PHE A 131 0.53 -9.32 8.95
N ARG A 132 1.74 -8.82 9.20
CA ARG A 132 2.99 -9.38 8.68
C ARG A 132 3.94 -9.69 9.81
N LYS A 133 4.54 -10.87 9.78
CA LYS A 133 5.52 -11.29 10.80
C LYS A 133 6.66 -10.30 10.97
N ARG A 134 7.15 -9.72 9.86
CA ARG A 134 8.21 -8.72 9.86
C ARG A 134 7.84 -7.39 10.52
N ASP A 135 6.54 -7.09 10.65
CA ASP A 135 6.05 -5.86 11.28
C ASP A 135 5.93 -6.01 12.82
N MET A 136 6.24 -7.19 13.37
CA MET A 136 6.25 -7.44 14.80
C MET A 136 7.34 -6.63 15.49
N LEU A 137 6.96 -5.91 16.56
CA LEU A 137 7.89 -5.15 17.38
C LEU A 137 8.85 -6.07 18.15
N PRO A 138 10.13 -5.71 18.28
CA PRO A 138 11.11 -6.51 19.03
C PRO A 138 10.78 -6.72 20.50
N CYS A 139 9.97 -5.84 21.11
CA CYS A 139 9.57 -5.91 22.52
C CYS A 139 8.39 -6.86 22.78
N ILE A 140 7.79 -7.45 21.73
CA ILE A 140 6.71 -8.44 21.88
C ILE A 140 7.30 -9.75 22.38
N GLY A 141 6.75 -10.28 23.48
CA GLY A 141 7.17 -11.55 24.06
C GLY A 141 6.29 -12.73 23.68
N LYS A 142 4.99 -12.49 23.46
CA LYS A 142 4.01 -13.52 23.06
C LYS A 142 3.17 -13.06 21.91
N VAL A 143 2.80 -14.00 21.03
CA VAL A 143 1.94 -13.76 19.85
C VAL A 143 0.73 -14.68 19.90
N TYR A 144 -0.43 -14.09 19.69
CA TYR A 144 -1.71 -14.77 19.51
C TYR A 144 -2.12 -14.69 18.04
N SER A 145 -2.25 -15.83 17.38
CA SER A 145 -2.77 -15.89 16.00
C SER A 145 -4.30 -15.96 16.03
N VAL A 146 -4.94 -15.12 15.20
CA VAL A 146 -6.38 -14.96 15.15
C VAL A 146 -6.88 -15.40 13.77
N ASP A 147 -7.93 -16.25 13.76
CA ASP A 147 -8.54 -16.78 12.53
C ASP A 147 -9.58 -15.82 11.91
N GLU A 148 -10.21 -16.27 10.82
CA GLU A 148 -11.27 -15.54 10.11
C GLU A 148 -12.56 -15.34 10.93
N ASN A 149 -12.78 -16.16 11.97
CA ASN A 149 -13.90 -16.04 12.89
C ASN A 149 -13.60 -15.11 14.07
N ASN A 150 -12.45 -14.46 14.07
CA ASN A 150 -11.91 -13.62 15.15
C ASN A 150 -11.71 -14.41 16.46
N VAL A 151 -11.28 -15.65 16.38
CA VAL A 151 -10.95 -16.50 17.52
C VAL A 151 -9.44 -16.68 17.61
N ILE A 152 -8.87 -16.63 18.82
CA ILE A 152 -7.47 -16.97 19.05
C ILE A 152 -7.30 -18.47 18.88
N VAL A 153 -6.54 -18.87 17.86
CA VAL A 153 -6.33 -20.30 17.51
C VAL A 153 -4.98 -20.80 17.94
N ASN A 154 -4.05 -19.91 18.22
CA ASN A 154 -2.68 -20.31 18.62
C ASN A 154 -2.02 -19.24 19.49
N GLU A 155 -1.25 -19.68 20.48
CA GLU A 155 -0.36 -18.86 21.33
C GLU A 155 1.07 -19.34 21.16
N GLN A 156 1.99 -18.46 20.85
CA GLN A 156 3.41 -18.76 20.67
C GLN A 156 4.30 -17.73 21.35
N VAL A 157 5.49 -18.14 21.76
CA VAL A 157 6.56 -17.20 22.12
C VAL A 157 7.01 -16.50 20.82
N ALA A 158 7.30 -15.20 20.90
CA ALA A 158 7.63 -14.37 19.75
C ALA A 158 8.79 -14.92 18.90
N GLU A 159 9.83 -15.44 19.54
CA GLU A 159 10.97 -16.06 18.85
C GLU A 159 10.57 -17.30 18.02
N ALA A 160 9.73 -18.18 18.58
CA ALA A 160 9.21 -19.33 17.85
C ALA A 160 8.28 -18.95 16.71
N PHE A 161 7.49 -17.88 16.90
CA PHE A 161 6.61 -17.32 15.87
C PHE A 161 7.40 -16.76 14.68
N GLN A 162 8.49 -16.03 14.91
CA GLN A 162 9.35 -15.52 13.83
C GLN A 162 10.03 -16.66 13.04
N GLN A 163 10.42 -17.74 13.71
CA GLN A 163 11.06 -18.91 13.06
C GLN A 163 10.05 -19.80 12.33
N SER A 164 8.79 -19.81 12.73
CA SER A 164 7.73 -20.59 12.08
C SER A 164 7.37 -19.95 10.73
N GLY A 165 7.75 -20.57 9.61
CA GLY A 165 7.36 -20.12 8.26
C GLY A 165 8.48 -19.88 7.26
N ALA A 166 9.71 -20.27 7.57
CA ALA A 166 10.84 -20.18 6.64
C ALA A 166 10.80 -21.18 5.46
N GLU A 167 9.84 -22.11 5.44
CA GLU A 167 9.71 -23.15 4.41
C GLU A 167 8.31 -23.16 3.75
N ALA A 168 7.81 -22.02 3.32
CA ALA A 168 6.79 -22.05 2.29
C ALA A 168 7.49 -22.46 0.98
N GLU A 169 7.19 -23.65 0.46
CA GLU A 169 7.58 -24.05 -0.88
C GLU A 169 7.30 -22.91 -1.84
N LYS A 170 8.33 -22.42 -2.55
CA LYS A 170 8.17 -21.36 -3.55
C LYS A 170 7.14 -21.84 -4.57
N PRO A 171 5.96 -21.24 -4.66
CA PRO A 171 4.95 -21.70 -5.59
C PRO A 171 5.46 -21.52 -7.01
N MET A 172 5.46 -22.61 -7.75
CA MET A 172 5.88 -22.67 -9.16
C MET A 172 4.75 -22.04 -10.01
N HIS A 173 4.97 -20.84 -10.54
CA HIS A 173 4.17 -20.16 -11.58
C HIS A 173 2.65 -20.48 -11.60
N ARG A 174 1.93 -19.99 -10.59
CA ARG A 174 0.49 -20.22 -10.43
C ARG A 174 -0.34 -19.44 -11.47
N PHE A 175 0.14 -18.27 -11.88
CA PHE A 175 -0.58 -17.37 -12.76
C PHE A 175 -0.17 -17.53 -14.23
N ARG A 176 -1.16 -17.72 -15.11
CA ARG A 176 -1.01 -17.65 -16.56
C ARG A 176 -1.86 -16.51 -17.09
N LEU A 177 -1.21 -15.49 -17.63
CA LEU A 177 -1.91 -14.32 -18.15
C LEU A 177 -2.86 -14.68 -19.29
N PRO A 178 -4.06 -14.10 -19.34
CA PRO A 178 -4.96 -14.22 -20.47
C PRO A 178 -4.31 -13.69 -21.74
N LYS A 179 -4.63 -14.32 -22.87
CA LYS A 179 -4.14 -13.86 -24.16
C LYS A 179 -4.70 -12.49 -24.51
N GLN A 180 -3.86 -11.65 -25.09
CA GLN A 180 -4.29 -10.37 -25.63
C GLN A 180 -5.20 -10.59 -26.83
N TYR A 181 -6.36 -9.93 -26.84
CA TYR A 181 -7.33 -10.05 -27.92
C TYR A 181 -6.99 -9.18 -29.12
N ASP A 182 -6.30 -8.04 -28.92
CA ASP A 182 -5.90 -7.13 -29.99
C ASP A 182 -4.38 -7.19 -30.18
N GLN A 183 -3.93 -7.54 -31.39
CA GLN A 183 -2.51 -7.70 -31.72
C GLN A 183 -1.84 -6.41 -32.20
N ASN A 184 -2.53 -5.26 -32.16
CA ASN A 184 -1.97 -3.98 -32.57
C ASN A 184 -1.06 -3.40 -31.49
N HIS A 185 0.01 -4.10 -31.14
CA HIS A 185 1.09 -3.51 -30.37
C HIS A 185 1.88 -2.54 -31.26
N ILE A 186 1.67 -1.26 -31.07
CA ILE A 186 2.63 -0.25 -31.51
C ILE A 186 3.82 -0.38 -30.58
N ASP A 187 4.97 -0.78 -31.10
CA ASP A 187 6.22 -0.85 -30.34
C ASP A 187 6.70 0.58 -30.02
N ILE A 188 6.15 1.13 -28.95
CA ILE A 188 6.52 2.46 -28.46
C ILE A 188 7.71 2.28 -27.52
N ASN A 189 8.86 2.82 -27.92
CA ASN A 189 10.05 2.75 -27.07
C ASN A 189 10.90 4.03 -27.24
N PRO A 190 11.19 4.78 -26.15
CA PRO A 190 10.80 4.53 -24.77
C PRO A 190 9.32 4.84 -24.46
N LEU A 191 8.78 4.18 -23.42
CA LEU A 191 7.44 4.49 -22.91
C LEU A 191 7.42 5.78 -22.11
N VAL A 192 8.43 5.99 -21.29
CA VAL A 192 8.63 7.20 -20.48
C VAL A 192 10.07 7.64 -20.61
N GLN A 193 10.29 8.94 -20.90
CA GLN A 193 11.61 9.55 -20.83
C GLN A 193 11.51 10.92 -20.16
N LEU A 194 12.26 11.08 -19.08
CA LEU A 194 12.39 12.31 -18.31
C LEU A 194 13.83 12.82 -18.51
N ASN A 195 13.98 14.06 -19.00
CA ASN A 195 15.28 14.67 -19.22
C ASN A 195 15.40 15.93 -18.35
N ASN A 196 16.24 15.88 -17.31
CA ASN A 196 16.48 16.99 -16.39
C ASN A 196 15.21 17.60 -15.78
N VAL A 197 14.21 16.77 -15.48
CA VAL A 197 12.91 17.22 -14.98
C VAL A 197 13.05 17.74 -13.56
N SER A 198 12.58 18.98 -13.34
CA SER A 198 12.59 19.62 -12.01
C SER A 198 11.21 20.15 -11.67
N VAL A 199 10.78 19.92 -10.43
CA VAL A 199 9.43 20.33 -9.98
C VAL A 199 9.49 21.02 -8.63
N ASN A 200 8.87 22.21 -8.57
CA ASN A 200 8.75 23.01 -7.36
C ASN A 200 7.27 23.34 -7.09
N TYR A 201 6.88 23.38 -5.81
CA TYR A 201 5.58 23.83 -5.34
C TYR A 201 5.80 25.07 -4.46
N GLY A 202 5.66 26.27 -5.04
CA GLY A 202 6.11 27.51 -4.40
C GLY A 202 7.62 27.46 -4.15
N GLU A 203 8.02 27.67 -2.91
CA GLU A 203 9.43 27.60 -2.50
C GLU A 203 9.93 26.19 -2.27
N LYS A 204 9.02 25.20 -2.10
CA LYS A 204 9.40 23.81 -1.86
C LYS A 204 9.86 23.14 -3.14
N LYS A 205 11.15 22.84 -3.21
CA LYS A 205 11.77 22.07 -4.29
C LYS A 205 11.54 20.58 -4.03
N VAL A 206 10.92 19.89 -4.98
CA VAL A 206 10.52 18.47 -4.82
C VAL A 206 11.38 17.56 -5.68
N LEU A 207 11.57 17.88 -6.96
CA LEU A 207 12.43 17.12 -7.87
C LEU A 207 13.51 18.04 -8.45
N ASN A 208 14.74 17.52 -8.55
CA ASN A 208 15.88 18.23 -9.11
C ASN A 208 16.54 17.43 -10.22
N LYS A 209 16.44 17.94 -11.47
CA LYS A 209 17.10 17.39 -12.65
C LYS A 209 17.00 15.87 -12.82
N VAL A 210 15.81 15.33 -12.57
CA VAL A 210 15.54 13.90 -12.67
C VAL A 210 15.69 13.45 -14.12
N ASN A 211 16.53 12.42 -14.33
CA ASN A 211 16.72 11.75 -15.61
C ASN A 211 16.31 10.29 -15.45
N TRP A 212 15.34 9.86 -16.22
CA TRP A 212 14.84 8.48 -16.16
C TRP A 212 14.24 8.04 -17.48
N THR A 213 14.52 6.80 -17.87
CA THR A 213 13.95 6.21 -19.10
C THR A 213 13.38 4.83 -18.75
N ILE A 214 12.11 4.61 -19.10
CA ILE A 214 11.43 3.33 -18.95
C ILE A 214 11.11 2.81 -20.35
N LYS A 215 11.56 1.58 -20.64
CA LYS A 215 11.32 0.91 -21.90
C LYS A 215 10.25 -0.18 -21.75
N SER A 216 9.66 -0.60 -22.88
CA SER A 216 8.74 -1.72 -22.92
C SER A 216 9.38 -2.99 -22.33
N GLY A 217 8.63 -3.74 -21.54
CA GLY A 217 9.06 -5.00 -20.92
C GLY A 217 10.03 -4.87 -19.75
N GLU A 218 10.37 -3.66 -19.30
CA GLU A 218 11.22 -3.46 -18.14
C GLU A 218 10.39 -3.47 -16.85
N PHE A 219 10.92 -4.06 -15.80
CA PHE A 219 10.34 -4.02 -14.46
C PHE A 219 11.16 -3.11 -13.55
N TRP A 220 10.56 -1.99 -13.17
CA TRP A 220 11.16 -0.96 -12.33
C TRP A 220 10.53 -0.94 -10.93
N GLN A 221 11.37 -0.82 -9.91
CA GLN A 221 10.92 -0.45 -8.58
C GLN A 221 11.32 1.01 -8.30
N LEU A 222 10.35 1.86 -7.94
CA LEU A 222 10.56 3.23 -7.49
C LEU A 222 10.56 3.27 -5.97
N VAL A 223 11.68 3.63 -5.38
CA VAL A 223 11.87 3.73 -3.93
C VAL A 223 12.27 5.14 -3.49
N GLY A 224 12.15 5.41 -2.20
CA GLY A 224 12.57 6.66 -1.58
C GLY A 224 11.74 6.96 -0.34
N PRO A 225 12.23 7.82 0.57
CA PRO A 225 11.51 8.18 1.79
C PRO A 225 10.20 8.93 1.49
N ASN A 226 9.36 9.09 2.50
CA ASN A 226 8.15 9.89 2.38
C ASN A 226 8.52 11.34 2.06
N GLY A 227 7.77 11.95 1.15
CA GLY A 227 8.04 13.32 0.69
C GLY A 227 9.18 13.45 -0.33
N SER A 228 9.83 12.35 -0.76
CA SER A 228 10.88 12.39 -1.79
C SER A 228 10.38 12.70 -3.21
N GLY A 229 9.07 12.78 -3.44
CA GLY A 229 8.51 13.12 -4.75
C GLY A 229 8.05 11.91 -5.58
N LYS A 230 7.92 10.71 -5.02
CA LYS A 230 7.39 9.51 -5.72
C LYS A 230 6.03 9.81 -6.38
N SER A 231 5.06 10.32 -5.60
CA SER A 231 3.73 10.67 -6.13
C SER A 231 3.79 11.81 -7.15
N THR A 232 4.78 12.71 -7.03
CA THR A 232 5.02 13.77 -8.04
C THR A 232 5.46 13.16 -9.37
N ILE A 233 6.42 12.22 -9.35
CA ILE A 233 6.84 11.51 -10.57
C ILE A 233 5.67 10.71 -11.16
N LEU A 234 4.91 9.98 -10.33
CA LEU A 234 3.73 9.26 -10.82
C LEU A 234 2.73 10.19 -11.49
N SER A 235 2.41 11.32 -10.85
CA SER A 235 1.46 12.30 -11.42
C SER A 235 1.98 12.97 -12.71
N LEU A 236 3.30 13.11 -12.88
CA LEU A 236 3.89 13.54 -14.14
C LEU A 236 3.70 12.48 -15.24
N ILE A 237 3.97 11.22 -14.94
CA ILE A 237 3.84 10.09 -15.89
C ILE A 237 2.38 9.87 -16.29
N THR A 238 1.45 9.93 -15.33
CA THR A 238 -0.01 9.79 -15.59
C THR A 238 -0.61 11.01 -16.29
N GLY A 239 0.15 12.11 -16.40
CA GLY A 239 -0.31 13.35 -17.00
C GLY A 239 -1.19 14.22 -16.12
N ASP A 240 -1.43 13.84 -14.87
CA ASP A 240 -2.27 14.58 -13.91
C ASP A 240 -1.59 15.84 -13.36
N ASN A 241 -0.25 15.92 -13.44
CA ASN A 241 0.50 17.06 -12.92
C ASN A 241 0.70 18.16 -13.97
N PRO A 242 0.12 19.36 -13.79
CA PRO A 242 0.27 20.45 -14.73
C PRO A 242 1.72 20.97 -14.85
N ARG A 243 2.59 20.68 -13.88
CA ARG A 243 4.01 21.04 -13.92
C ARG A 243 4.84 20.20 -14.89
N GLY A 244 4.23 19.18 -15.51
CA GLY A 244 4.81 18.45 -16.64
C GLY A 244 4.87 19.28 -17.93
N TYR A 245 4.02 20.33 -18.06
CA TYR A 245 4.10 21.22 -19.20
C TYR A 245 5.37 22.09 -19.14
N GLY A 246 6.06 22.18 -20.29
CA GLY A 246 7.33 22.90 -20.38
C GLY A 246 8.56 22.11 -19.93
N GLN A 247 8.38 20.91 -19.37
CA GLN A 247 9.49 19.99 -19.09
C GLN A 247 9.87 19.20 -20.34
N ASP A 248 11.12 18.71 -20.37
CA ASP A 248 11.57 17.82 -21.44
C ASP A 248 11.20 16.36 -21.09
N MET A 249 9.97 16.02 -21.47
CA MET A 249 9.37 14.70 -21.18
C MET A 249 8.77 14.11 -22.45
N ILE A 250 9.01 12.83 -22.65
CA ILE A 250 8.36 12.01 -23.67
C ILE A 250 7.54 10.94 -22.95
N LEU A 251 6.25 10.89 -23.25
CA LEU A 251 5.31 9.90 -22.73
C LEU A 251 4.68 9.16 -23.90
N PHE A 252 4.86 7.85 -23.93
CA PHE A 252 4.33 6.97 -25.00
C PHE A 252 4.62 7.49 -26.41
N GLY A 253 5.90 7.87 -26.65
CA GLY A 253 6.39 8.35 -27.94
C GLY A 253 6.00 9.78 -28.30
N ARG A 254 5.29 10.52 -27.43
CA ARG A 254 4.88 11.92 -27.66
C ARG A 254 5.53 12.84 -26.63
N LYS A 255 6.00 14.01 -27.10
CA LYS A 255 6.51 15.04 -26.20
C LYS A 255 5.35 15.64 -25.40
N LYS A 256 5.49 15.77 -24.07
CA LYS A 256 4.48 16.36 -23.22
C LYS A 256 4.19 17.81 -23.64
N GLY A 257 2.90 18.11 -23.88
CA GLY A 257 2.44 19.44 -24.35
C GLY A 257 2.44 19.59 -25.88
N SER A 258 2.55 18.50 -26.66
CA SER A 258 2.47 18.54 -28.13
C SER A 258 1.05 18.39 -28.69
N GLY A 259 0.02 18.48 -27.80
CA GLY A 259 -1.40 18.38 -28.19
C GLY A 259 -2.07 17.07 -27.77
N GLU A 260 -1.37 16.23 -27.04
CA GLU A 260 -1.94 15.01 -26.44
C GLU A 260 -2.96 15.35 -25.35
N SER A 261 -4.04 14.60 -25.29
CA SER A 261 -4.98 14.67 -24.17
C SER A 261 -4.52 13.81 -23.00
N ILE A 262 -4.97 14.15 -21.78
CA ILE A 262 -4.72 13.32 -20.60
C ILE A 262 -5.28 11.91 -20.80
N TRP A 263 -6.38 11.76 -21.53
CA TRP A 263 -6.99 10.46 -21.81
C TRP A 263 -6.14 9.60 -22.75
N ASP A 264 -5.38 10.22 -23.68
CA ASP A 264 -4.45 9.48 -24.55
C ASP A 264 -3.33 8.84 -23.72
N ILE A 265 -2.89 9.51 -22.66
CA ILE A 265 -1.90 9.01 -21.70
C ILE A 265 -2.53 7.91 -20.83
N LYS A 266 -3.70 8.18 -20.21
CA LYS A 266 -4.35 7.24 -19.29
C LYS A 266 -4.74 5.91 -19.96
N ARG A 267 -5.11 5.92 -21.22
CA ARG A 267 -5.37 4.69 -21.98
C ARG A 267 -4.15 3.77 -22.11
N GLN A 268 -2.94 4.33 -22.06
CA GLN A 268 -1.68 3.57 -22.13
C GLN A 268 -1.21 3.05 -20.76
N ILE A 269 -1.92 3.38 -19.67
CA ILE A 269 -1.50 3.05 -18.32
C ILE A 269 -2.56 2.18 -17.67
N GLY A 270 -2.16 1.03 -17.13
CA GLY A 270 -2.87 0.35 -16.06
C GLY A 270 -2.41 0.94 -14.73
N TYR A 271 -3.33 1.46 -13.92
CA TYR A 271 -2.97 2.10 -12.66
C TYR A 271 -3.74 1.45 -11.51
N PHE A 272 -3.02 1.15 -10.44
CA PHE A 272 -3.60 0.67 -9.20
C PHE A 272 -2.91 1.28 -7.99
N THR A 273 -3.72 1.80 -7.05
CA THR A 273 -3.35 2.15 -5.69
C THR A 273 -4.46 1.69 -4.75
N PRO A 274 -4.17 1.29 -3.49
CA PRO A 274 -5.19 0.80 -2.54
C PRO A 274 -6.38 1.73 -2.34
N SER A 275 -6.15 3.04 -2.32
CA SER A 275 -7.21 4.05 -2.17
C SER A 275 -8.26 4.04 -3.29
N MET A 276 -7.96 3.45 -4.44
CA MET A 276 -8.95 3.29 -5.52
C MET A 276 -10.09 2.37 -5.13
N ILE A 277 -9.86 1.41 -4.24
CA ILE A 277 -10.89 0.45 -3.81
C ILE A 277 -12.06 1.17 -3.16
N GLU A 278 -11.80 2.22 -2.39
CA GLU A 278 -12.82 3.02 -1.69
C GLU A 278 -13.76 3.78 -2.65
N GLN A 279 -13.33 3.99 -3.89
CA GLN A 279 -14.13 4.67 -4.91
C GLN A 279 -15.25 3.77 -5.47
N PHE A 280 -15.12 2.46 -5.32
CA PHE A 280 -16.10 1.47 -5.79
C PHE A 280 -17.09 1.15 -4.66
N THR A 281 -18.09 2.03 -4.47
CA THR A 281 -19.08 1.92 -3.39
C THR A 281 -20.27 1.05 -3.73
N HIS A 282 -20.47 0.72 -5.01
CA HIS A 282 -21.57 -0.11 -5.48
C HIS A 282 -21.26 -1.60 -5.32
N ASP A 283 -22.31 -2.41 -5.12
CA ASP A 283 -22.19 -3.87 -5.02
C ASP A 283 -22.04 -4.49 -6.42
N ASP A 284 -20.90 -4.24 -7.05
CA ASP A 284 -20.57 -4.76 -8.38
C ASP A 284 -20.00 -6.19 -8.31
N THR A 285 -20.27 -6.97 -9.36
CA THR A 285 -19.65 -8.27 -9.51
C THR A 285 -18.17 -8.14 -9.89
N VAL A 286 -17.37 -9.16 -9.59
CA VAL A 286 -15.96 -9.21 -10.03
C VAL A 286 -15.85 -9.07 -11.56
N GLU A 287 -16.78 -9.66 -12.33
CA GLU A 287 -16.83 -9.52 -13.79
C GLU A 287 -16.99 -8.04 -14.20
N ASN A 288 -17.96 -7.34 -13.61
CA ASN A 288 -18.19 -5.92 -13.87
C ASN A 288 -16.99 -5.04 -13.48
N MET A 289 -16.36 -5.35 -12.35
CA MET A 289 -15.15 -4.66 -11.91
C MET A 289 -14.04 -4.77 -12.94
N ILE A 290 -13.76 -5.97 -13.45
CA ILE A 290 -12.70 -6.18 -14.44
C ILE A 290 -13.09 -5.50 -15.77
N VAL A 291 -14.33 -5.65 -16.24
CA VAL A 291 -14.81 -4.99 -17.48
C VAL A 291 -14.67 -3.47 -17.40
N SER A 292 -14.93 -2.86 -16.23
CA SER A 292 -14.80 -1.40 -16.06
C SER A 292 -13.39 -0.88 -16.38
N GLY A 293 -12.38 -1.75 -16.28
CA GLY A 293 -10.99 -1.43 -16.64
C GLY A 293 -10.77 -1.21 -18.13
N LEU A 294 -11.59 -1.77 -19.00
CA LEU A 294 -11.54 -1.51 -20.45
C LEU A 294 -11.94 -0.07 -20.79
N MET A 295 -12.73 0.58 -19.92
CA MET A 295 -13.27 1.93 -20.09
C MET A 295 -12.58 2.95 -19.19
N ASP A 296 -11.65 2.54 -18.34
CA ASP A 296 -11.02 3.37 -17.29
C ASP A 296 -12.05 4.09 -16.40
N SER A 297 -13.21 3.46 -16.15
CA SER A 297 -14.32 4.08 -15.41
C SER A 297 -14.52 3.46 -14.02
N ILE A 298 -15.04 4.26 -13.09
CA ILE A 298 -15.48 3.77 -11.78
C ILE A 298 -16.88 3.17 -11.97
N GLY A 299 -16.95 1.83 -12.07
CA GLY A 299 -18.19 1.11 -12.37
C GLY A 299 -18.54 1.06 -13.87
N LEU A 300 -19.64 0.39 -14.20
CA LEU A 300 -20.14 0.25 -15.57
C LEU A 300 -21.29 1.22 -15.83
N TYR A 301 -21.13 2.09 -16.86
CA TYR A 301 -22.19 3.01 -17.32
C TYR A 301 -22.97 2.47 -18.50
N SER A 302 -22.53 1.37 -19.10
CA SER A 302 -23.17 0.71 -20.24
C SER A 302 -23.12 -0.80 -20.07
N LYS A 303 -24.09 -1.50 -20.68
CA LYS A 303 -24.10 -2.97 -20.67
C LYS A 303 -22.88 -3.50 -21.45
N PRO A 304 -22.05 -4.37 -20.84
CA PRO A 304 -20.87 -4.91 -21.50
C PRO A 304 -21.29 -5.85 -22.64
N SER A 305 -20.50 -5.84 -23.72
CA SER A 305 -20.63 -6.79 -24.82
C SER A 305 -20.20 -8.20 -24.38
N ASP A 306 -20.62 -9.22 -25.12
CA ASP A 306 -20.25 -10.60 -24.80
C ASP A 306 -18.72 -10.81 -24.90
N MET A 307 -18.05 -10.16 -25.86
CA MET A 307 -16.59 -10.16 -25.96
C MET A 307 -15.92 -9.58 -24.71
N GLN A 308 -16.41 -8.45 -24.19
CA GLN A 308 -15.87 -7.83 -22.97
C GLN A 308 -16.03 -8.75 -21.75
N LYS A 309 -17.18 -9.44 -21.65
CA LYS A 309 -17.40 -10.45 -20.62
C LYS A 309 -16.47 -11.64 -20.74
N ASP A 310 -16.21 -12.13 -21.95
CA ASP A 310 -15.31 -13.26 -22.17
C ASP A 310 -13.86 -12.90 -21.82
N ILE A 311 -13.44 -11.67 -22.12
CA ILE A 311 -12.15 -11.14 -21.63
C ILE A 311 -12.10 -11.16 -20.12
N ALA A 312 -13.12 -10.61 -19.44
CA ALA A 312 -13.16 -10.58 -17.98
C ALA A 312 -13.17 -11.99 -17.36
N LYS A 313 -13.91 -12.94 -17.96
CA LYS A 313 -13.91 -14.34 -17.52
C LYS A 313 -12.53 -14.98 -17.58
N SER A 314 -11.74 -14.70 -18.63
CA SER A 314 -10.36 -15.19 -18.74
C SER A 314 -9.48 -14.69 -17.58
N TRP A 315 -9.66 -13.44 -17.16
CA TRP A 315 -8.97 -12.90 -15.99
C TRP A 315 -9.47 -13.53 -14.67
N ILE A 316 -10.79 -13.76 -14.55
CA ILE A 316 -11.37 -14.47 -13.40
C ILE A 316 -10.83 -15.91 -13.31
N GLU A 317 -10.66 -16.59 -14.43
CA GLU A 317 -10.08 -17.95 -14.49
C GLU A 317 -8.63 -17.95 -14.02
N MET A 318 -7.84 -16.94 -14.39
CA MET A 318 -6.48 -16.76 -13.91
C MET A 318 -6.45 -16.54 -12.40
N LEU A 319 -7.36 -15.71 -11.83
CA LEU A 319 -7.45 -15.45 -10.40
C LEU A 319 -7.92 -16.69 -9.62
N GLY A 320 -8.75 -17.54 -10.23
CA GLY A 320 -9.25 -18.79 -9.66
C GLY A 320 -10.77 -18.85 -9.50
N ALA A 321 -11.28 -20.07 -9.28
CA ALA A 321 -12.72 -20.35 -9.21
C ALA A 321 -13.43 -19.61 -8.07
N SER A 322 -12.71 -19.25 -7.01
CA SER A 322 -13.25 -18.54 -5.84
C SER A 322 -13.75 -17.13 -6.14
N TYR A 323 -13.39 -16.55 -7.28
CA TYR A 323 -13.79 -15.20 -7.71
C TYR A 323 -15.05 -15.20 -8.58
N ARG A 324 -15.47 -16.38 -9.10
CA ARG A 324 -16.64 -16.48 -10.00
C ARG A 324 -17.92 -16.08 -9.27
N ASN A 325 -18.73 -15.25 -9.93
CA ASN A 325 -20.06 -14.81 -9.48
C ASN A 325 -20.07 -14.16 -8.07
N LYS A 326 -18.91 -13.68 -7.60
CA LYS A 326 -18.84 -12.96 -6.32
C LYS A 326 -19.05 -11.46 -6.52
N SER A 327 -19.63 -10.84 -5.49
CA SER A 327 -19.59 -9.40 -5.30
C SER A 327 -18.17 -8.97 -4.91
N PHE A 328 -17.68 -7.90 -5.50
CA PHE A 328 -16.37 -7.32 -5.18
C PHE A 328 -16.27 -6.91 -3.71
N GLN A 329 -17.35 -6.32 -3.16
CA GLN A 329 -17.39 -5.83 -1.78
C GLN A 329 -17.32 -6.96 -0.73
N ARG A 330 -17.64 -8.19 -1.11
CA ARG A 330 -17.58 -9.36 -0.23
C ARG A 330 -16.26 -10.11 -0.28
N LEU A 331 -15.34 -9.65 -1.09
CA LEU A 331 -13.99 -10.20 -1.16
C LEU A 331 -13.15 -9.71 0.02
N SER A 332 -12.16 -10.52 0.44
CA SER A 332 -11.14 -10.03 1.36
C SER A 332 -10.30 -8.91 0.72
N ILE A 333 -9.63 -8.09 1.54
CA ILE A 333 -8.76 -7.00 1.06
C ILE A 333 -7.75 -7.51 0.04
N GLY A 334 -7.09 -8.65 0.31
CA GLY A 334 -6.15 -9.27 -0.62
C GLY A 334 -6.80 -9.65 -1.95
N GLN A 335 -7.99 -10.29 -1.89
CA GLN A 335 -8.74 -10.65 -3.08
C GLN A 335 -9.18 -9.42 -3.89
N GLN A 336 -9.63 -8.35 -3.25
CA GLN A 336 -10.00 -7.11 -3.92
C GLN A 336 -8.80 -6.52 -4.69
N ARG A 337 -7.60 -6.54 -4.10
CA ARG A 337 -6.39 -6.04 -4.76
C ARG A 337 -6.01 -6.87 -5.99
N MET A 338 -6.13 -8.19 -5.92
CA MET A 338 -5.92 -9.06 -7.07
C MET A 338 -6.88 -8.73 -8.23
N VAL A 339 -8.17 -8.49 -7.91
CA VAL A 339 -9.17 -8.06 -8.90
C VAL A 339 -8.81 -6.69 -9.48
N MET A 340 -8.33 -5.75 -8.66
CA MET A 340 -7.93 -4.41 -9.14
C MET A 340 -6.72 -4.44 -10.06
N VAL A 341 -5.76 -5.35 -9.83
CA VAL A 341 -4.66 -5.56 -10.80
C VAL A 341 -5.18 -6.18 -12.09
N ALA A 342 -6.06 -7.19 -12.02
CA ALA A 342 -6.71 -7.74 -13.22
C ALA A 342 -7.47 -6.66 -14.00
N ARG A 343 -8.19 -5.77 -13.29
CA ARG A 343 -8.86 -4.59 -13.86
C ARG A 343 -7.87 -3.63 -14.54
N ALA A 344 -6.74 -3.32 -13.91
CA ALA A 344 -5.73 -2.45 -14.49
C ALA A 344 -5.08 -3.06 -15.74
N MET A 345 -5.00 -4.40 -15.78
CA MET A 345 -4.37 -5.19 -16.83
C MET A 345 -5.31 -5.61 -17.97
N VAL A 346 -6.63 -5.55 -17.77
CA VAL A 346 -7.61 -6.10 -18.74
C VAL A 346 -7.50 -5.51 -20.15
N LYS A 347 -7.04 -4.27 -20.27
CA LYS A 347 -6.80 -3.58 -21.54
C LYS A 347 -5.38 -3.82 -22.11
N HIS A 348 -4.56 -4.65 -21.46
CA HIS A 348 -3.16 -4.89 -21.79
C HIS A 348 -2.34 -3.61 -22.01
N PRO A 349 -2.27 -2.73 -21.03
CA PRO A 349 -1.59 -1.43 -21.18
C PRO A 349 -0.08 -1.65 -21.36
N PRO A 350 0.63 -0.80 -22.13
CA PRO A 350 2.09 -0.90 -22.25
C PRO A 350 2.85 -0.60 -20.95
N LEU A 351 2.22 0.13 -20.00
CA LEU A 351 2.77 0.43 -18.68
C LEU A 351 1.76 0.09 -17.57
N LEU A 352 2.15 -0.74 -16.61
CA LEU A 352 1.42 -1.00 -15.39
C LEU A 352 2.09 -0.26 -14.23
N ILE A 353 1.36 0.60 -13.55
CA ILE A 353 1.81 1.31 -12.34
C ILE A 353 1.09 0.73 -11.14
N LEU A 354 1.86 0.28 -10.15
CA LEU A 354 1.38 -0.27 -8.88
C LEU A 354 1.94 0.60 -7.74
N ASP A 355 1.07 1.45 -7.16
CA ASP A 355 1.47 2.41 -6.15
C ASP A 355 1.12 1.89 -4.75
N GLU A 356 2.13 1.48 -3.98
CA GLU A 356 2.03 0.91 -2.64
C GLU A 356 1.03 -0.27 -2.52
N PRO A 357 1.05 -1.24 -3.44
CA PRO A 357 -0.06 -2.17 -3.60
C PRO A 357 -0.21 -3.19 -2.47
N THR A 358 0.83 -3.44 -1.69
CA THR A 358 0.87 -4.47 -0.63
C THR A 358 0.67 -3.91 0.78
N ILE A 359 0.39 -2.62 0.94
CA ILE A 359 0.05 -2.03 2.25
C ILE A 359 -1.15 -2.76 2.84
N GLU A 360 -1.13 -3.07 4.16
CA GLU A 360 -2.20 -3.77 4.89
C GLU A 360 -2.50 -5.20 4.43
N LEU A 361 -1.71 -5.78 3.52
CA LEU A 361 -1.82 -7.20 3.23
C LEU A 361 -1.07 -8.02 4.29
N ASP A 362 -1.65 -9.15 4.65
CA ASP A 362 -0.96 -10.18 5.42
C ASP A 362 0.15 -10.86 4.59
N ASP A 363 0.92 -11.73 5.22
CA ASP A 363 2.05 -12.40 4.56
C ASP A 363 1.60 -13.25 3.36
N GLU A 364 0.50 -14.00 3.48
CA GLU A 364 0.00 -14.87 2.43
C GLU A 364 -0.49 -14.08 1.22
N ASN A 365 -1.36 -13.07 1.45
CA ASN A 365 -1.88 -12.25 0.36
C ASN A 365 -0.79 -11.38 -0.28
N SER A 366 0.20 -10.92 0.49
CA SER A 366 1.35 -10.19 -0.05
C SER A 366 2.20 -11.07 -0.97
N SER A 367 2.52 -12.28 -0.53
CA SER A 367 3.29 -13.24 -1.35
C SER A 367 2.54 -13.59 -2.63
N LEU A 368 1.23 -13.85 -2.55
CA LEU A 368 0.39 -14.14 -3.71
C LEU A 368 0.33 -12.96 -4.68
N PHE A 369 0.24 -11.73 -4.17
CA PHE A 369 0.24 -10.52 -4.97
C PHE A 369 1.57 -10.33 -5.72
N ILE A 370 2.69 -10.51 -5.03
CA ILE A 370 4.03 -10.40 -5.60
C ILE A 370 4.25 -11.49 -6.66
N GLU A 371 3.79 -12.72 -6.42
CA GLU A 371 3.83 -13.81 -7.40
C GLU A 371 3.10 -13.42 -8.70
N MET A 372 1.89 -12.83 -8.60
CA MET A 372 1.16 -12.35 -9.76
C MET A 372 1.92 -11.25 -10.51
N VAL A 373 2.51 -10.29 -9.80
CA VAL A 373 3.30 -9.20 -10.43
C VAL A 373 4.53 -9.77 -11.15
N ASN A 374 5.26 -10.68 -10.51
CA ASN A 374 6.40 -11.34 -11.13
C ASN A 374 6.00 -12.17 -12.36
N ALA A 375 4.84 -12.85 -12.32
CA ALA A 375 4.31 -13.57 -13.49
C ALA A 375 3.99 -12.62 -14.66
N ILE A 376 3.44 -11.44 -14.39
CA ILE A 376 3.22 -10.40 -15.39
C ILE A 376 4.57 -9.92 -15.97
N ALA A 377 5.57 -9.69 -15.11
CA ALA A 377 6.90 -9.23 -15.53
C ALA A 377 7.63 -10.23 -16.43
N LEU A 378 7.47 -11.53 -16.16
CA LEU A 378 8.12 -12.61 -16.93
C LEU A 378 7.74 -12.64 -18.41
N GLU A 379 6.54 -12.16 -18.79
CA GLU A 379 6.15 -12.09 -20.19
C GLU A 379 6.93 -11.04 -21.00
N LYS A 380 7.57 -10.07 -20.34
CA LYS A 380 8.36 -9.00 -20.96
C LYS A 380 7.64 -8.21 -22.06
N LYS A 381 6.29 -8.18 -22.01
CA LYS A 381 5.46 -7.49 -23.00
C LYS A 381 5.08 -6.08 -22.57
N ILE A 382 4.99 -5.85 -21.28
CA ILE A 382 4.61 -4.58 -20.68
C ILE A 382 5.69 -4.11 -19.72
N ALA A 383 5.80 -2.80 -19.54
CA ALA A 383 6.63 -2.28 -18.46
C ALA A 383 5.83 -2.27 -17.15
N ILE A 384 6.51 -2.51 -16.04
CA ILE A 384 5.93 -2.41 -14.69
C ILE A 384 6.69 -1.36 -13.92
N LEU A 385 5.96 -0.46 -13.28
CA LEU A 385 6.48 0.49 -12.31
C LEU A 385 5.84 0.19 -10.94
N TYR A 386 6.58 -0.47 -10.09
CA TYR A 386 6.18 -0.81 -8.72
C TYR A 386 6.74 0.22 -7.75
N VAL A 387 5.87 0.91 -7.04
CA VAL A 387 6.26 1.90 -6.04
C VAL A 387 6.06 1.31 -4.65
N SER A 388 7.11 1.31 -3.85
CA SER A 388 7.06 0.88 -2.46
C SER A 388 8.13 1.60 -1.64
N HIS A 389 7.82 1.85 -0.38
CA HIS A 389 8.80 2.26 0.62
C HIS A 389 9.28 1.06 1.46
N ARG A 390 8.65 -0.11 1.27
CA ARG A 390 8.98 -1.35 1.97
C ARG A 390 9.91 -2.23 1.14
N ASP A 391 10.71 -3.01 1.81
CA ASP A 391 11.53 -4.05 1.21
C ASP A 391 10.64 -5.29 0.95
N GLU A 392 10.40 -5.61 -0.31
CA GLU A 392 9.59 -6.76 -0.73
C GLU A 392 10.53 -7.85 -1.25
N HIS A 393 10.94 -8.77 -0.37
CA HIS A 393 12.01 -9.76 -0.64
C HIS A 393 11.78 -10.66 -1.85
N ASP A 394 10.51 -10.95 -2.20
CA ASP A 394 10.18 -11.84 -3.33
C ASP A 394 9.89 -11.08 -4.63
N LEU A 395 9.95 -9.74 -4.60
CA LEU A 395 9.79 -8.92 -5.80
C LEU A 395 11.08 -9.00 -6.63
N LEU A 396 10.93 -9.20 -7.94
CA LEU A 396 12.05 -9.42 -8.87
C LEU A 396 12.12 -8.30 -9.93
N PRO A 397 12.37 -7.04 -9.55
CA PRO A 397 12.52 -5.95 -10.51
C PRO A 397 13.83 -6.10 -11.29
N ASP A 398 13.86 -5.61 -12.54
CA ASP A 398 15.09 -5.54 -13.33
C ASP A 398 16.01 -4.41 -12.84
N MET A 399 15.41 -3.30 -12.35
CA MET A 399 16.10 -2.08 -11.96
C MET A 399 15.38 -1.37 -10.83
N ILE A 400 16.13 -0.65 -10.01
CA ILE A 400 15.63 0.21 -8.95
C ILE A 400 15.92 1.67 -9.30
N PHE A 401 14.91 2.53 -9.19
CA PHE A 401 15.06 3.98 -9.25
C PHE A 401 14.81 4.56 -7.86
N GLU A 402 15.85 5.07 -7.23
CA GLU A 402 15.80 5.65 -5.89
C GLU A 402 15.74 7.17 -5.97
N LEU A 403 14.76 7.77 -5.30
CA LEU A 403 14.69 9.22 -5.07
C LEU A 403 15.41 9.56 -3.77
N VAL A 404 16.55 10.22 -3.90
CA VAL A 404 17.39 10.67 -2.78
C VAL A 404 17.10 12.14 -2.50
N PRO A 405 16.53 12.49 -1.33
CA PRO A 405 16.26 13.88 -0.97
C PRO A 405 17.55 14.72 -0.88
N GLY A 406 17.45 15.97 -1.37
CA GLY A 406 18.52 16.96 -1.29
C GLY A 406 17.97 18.37 -1.02
N SER A 407 18.83 19.34 -0.71
CA SER A 407 18.45 20.74 -0.46
C SER A 407 17.78 21.41 -1.66
N GLU A 408 18.13 20.99 -2.86
CA GLU A 408 17.59 21.50 -4.14
C GLU A 408 16.42 20.64 -4.68
N GLY A 409 15.88 19.70 -3.89
CA GLY A 409 14.91 18.70 -4.30
C GLY A 409 15.56 17.32 -4.44
N SER A 410 14.73 16.31 -4.64
CA SER A 410 15.21 14.92 -4.77
C SER A 410 15.82 14.67 -6.14
N GLU A 411 16.91 13.92 -6.14
CA GLU A 411 17.60 13.45 -7.35
C GLU A 411 17.36 11.95 -7.54
N GLY A 412 17.37 11.50 -8.80
CA GLY A 412 17.20 10.11 -9.14
C GLY A 412 18.53 9.36 -9.17
N LYS A 413 18.57 8.20 -8.51
CA LYS A 413 19.72 7.28 -8.54
C LYS A 413 19.29 5.93 -9.07
N LEU A 414 20.04 5.39 -10.03
CA LEU A 414 19.80 4.07 -10.59
C LEU A 414 20.63 3.03 -9.85
N SER A 415 20.01 1.91 -9.51
CA SER A 415 20.71 0.73 -8.97
C SER A 415 20.10 -0.56 -9.53
N LYS A 416 20.85 -1.64 -9.42
CA LYS A 416 20.33 -2.99 -9.64
C LYS A 416 19.85 -3.54 -8.30
N PRO A 417 18.84 -4.44 -8.32
CA PRO A 417 18.35 -5.14 -7.13
C PRO A 417 19.44 -5.91 -6.40
#